data_b74b4c56f21bba226289aee99ea8dbb4
#
_entry.id   b74b4c56f21bba226289aee99ea8dbb4
#
_cell.length_a   1.000
_cell.length_b   1.000
_cell.length_c   1.000
_cell.angle_alpha   90.00
_cell.angle_beta   90.00
_cell.angle_gamma   90.00
#
_symmetry.space_group_name_H-M   'P 1'
#
loop_
_entity.id
_entity.type
_entity.pdbx_description
1 polymer ?
#
loop_
_entity_poly.entity_id
_entity_poly.type
_entity_poly.pdbx_seq_one_letter_code
_entity_poly.pdbx_strand_id
1 'polypeptide(L)'
;MEISKHIYLATTEGCEACRIMERILKQVQRDNVYTFSIQVRDYKLLPEFIRVDLVLTDFPTLIFLENNVIKYNVTGTMSAKKLQEIIKDLHFN
;
A
#
# COMPACT_ATOMS: atom_id res chain seq x y z
N MET A 1 -13.50 -2.33 -19.90
CA MET A 1 -12.32 -1.64 -19.35
C MET A 1 -12.02 -2.17 -17.96
N GLU A 2 -10.82 -2.63 -17.74
CA GLU A 2 -10.42 -3.18 -16.46
C GLU A 2 -10.11 -2.07 -15.47
N ILE A 3 -10.55 -2.27 -14.21
CA ILE A 3 -10.20 -1.38 -13.12
C ILE A 3 -8.88 -1.86 -12.52
N SER A 4 -7.89 -1.00 -12.52
CA SER A 4 -6.55 -1.32 -12.01
C SER A 4 -6.43 -0.84 -10.57
N LYS A 5 -6.31 -1.79 -9.65
CA LYS A 5 -6.16 -1.52 -8.22
C LYS A 5 -4.78 -1.92 -7.75
N HIS A 6 -4.04 -0.99 -7.18
CA HIS A 6 -2.68 -1.20 -6.74
C HIS A 6 -2.47 -0.64 -5.34
N ILE A 7 -1.63 -1.32 -4.58
CA ILE A 7 -1.20 -0.81 -3.28
C ILE A 7 0.33 -0.73 -3.31
N TYR A 8 0.86 0.47 -3.09
CA TYR A 8 2.30 0.66 -2.89
C TYR A 8 2.60 0.66 -1.41
N LEU A 9 3.62 -0.06 -1.04
CA LEU A 9 4.19 0.01 0.31
C LEU A 9 5.48 0.81 0.20
N ALA A 10 5.44 2.05 0.70
CA ALA A 10 6.61 2.91 0.70
C ALA A 10 7.48 2.56 1.89
N THR A 11 8.73 2.26 1.62
CA THR A 11 9.69 1.84 2.63
C THR A 11 10.88 2.78 2.69
N THR A 12 11.70 2.62 3.70
CA THR A 12 12.97 3.30 3.81
C THR A 12 14.02 2.32 4.31
N GLU A 13 15.27 2.66 4.15
CA GLU A 13 16.38 1.79 4.55
C GLU A 13 16.36 1.57 6.07
N GLY A 14 16.61 0.32 6.48
CA GLY A 14 16.69 -0.02 7.91
C GLY A 14 15.35 -0.06 8.63
N CYS A 15 14.26 -0.12 7.92
CA CYS A 15 12.91 -0.07 8.50
C CYS A 15 12.40 -1.49 8.80
N GLU A 16 12.49 -1.90 10.06
CA GLU A 16 11.97 -3.21 10.48
C GLU A 16 10.44 -3.26 10.38
N ALA A 17 9.76 -2.16 10.74
CA ALA A 17 8.31 -2.08 10.64
C ALA A 17 7.83 -2.24 9.19
N CYS A 18 8.64 -1.80 8.22
CA CYS A 18 8.32 -1.99 6.80
C CYS A 18 8.29 -3.46 6.41
N ARG A 19 9.23 -4.25 6.95
CA ARG A 19 9.27 -5.68 6.68
C ARG A 19 8.07 -6.40 7.26
N ILE A 20 7.66 -6.01 8.46
CA ILE A 20 6.48 -6.57 9.11
C ILE A 20 5.25 -6.27 8.26
N MET A 21 5.11 -5.02 7.82
CA MET A 21 3.96 -4.60 7.03
C MET A 21 3.93 -5.26 5.66
N GLU A 22 5.10 -5.51 5.07
CA GLU A 22 5.19 -6.22 3.80
C GLU A 22 4.59 -7.64 3.92
N ARG A 23 4.93 -8.35 4.99
CA ARG A 23 4.39 -9.69 5.22
C ARG A 23 2.88 -9.68 5.40
N ILE A 24 2.39 -8.72 6.18
CA ILE A 24 0.95 -8.57 6.41
C ILE A 24 0.23 -8.26 5.10
N LEU A 25 0.78 -7.34 4.30
CA LEU A 25 0.18 -6.95 3.02
C LEU A 25 0.11 -8.13 2.05
N LYS A 26 1.17 -8.92 1.96
CA LYS A 26 1.20 -10.09 1.09
C LYS A 26 0.19 -11.16 1.53
N GLN A 27 0.05 -11.34 2.84
CA GLN A 27 -0.93 -12.27 3.39
C GLN A 27 -2.35 -11.84 3.01
N VAL A 28 -2.66 -10.56 3.21
CA VAL A 28 -3.98 -10.02 2.90
C VAL A 28 -4.26 -10.08 1.39
N GLN A 29 -3.25 -9.87 0.55
CA GLN A 29 -3.39 -10.01 -0.89
C GLN A 29 -3.84 -11.44 -1.26
N ARG A 30 -3.19 -12.43 -0.67
CA ARG A 30 -3.56 -13.83 -0.92
C ARG A 30 -4.99 -14.12 -0.45
N ASP A 31 -5.36 -13.59 0.71
CA ASP A 31 -6.69 -13.80 1.28
C ASP A 31 -7.79 -13.17 0.42
N ASN A 32 -7.46 -12.16 -0.36
CA ASN A 32 -8.38 -11.50 -1.28
C ASN A 32 -8.25 -12.03 -2.72
N VAL A 33 -7.56 -13.15 -2.91
CA VAL A 33 -7.39 -13.83 -4.20
C VAL A 33 -6.82 -12.88 -5.26
N TYR A 34 -5.88 -12.04 -4.84
CA TYR A 34 -5.14 -11.14 -5.73
C TYR A 34 -6.06 -10.17 -6.50
N THR A 35 -7.07 -9.62 -5.83
CA THR A 35 -7.95 -8.61 -6.43
C THR A 35 -7.26 -7.27 -6.64
N PHE A 36 -6.07 -7.10 -6.08
CA PHE A 36 -5.23 -5.92 -6.27
C PHE A 36 -3.77 -6.37 -6.37
N SER A 37 -2.94 -5.57 -7.00
CA SER A 37 -1.50 -5.83 -7.03
C SER A 37 -0.80 -5.02 -5.96
N ILE A 38 0.37 -5.48 -5.54
CA ILE A 38 1.18 -4.77 -4.56
C ILE A 38 2.56 -4.50 -5.12
N GLN A 39 3.14 -3.39 -4.72
CA GLN A 39 4.50 -3.00 -5.07
C GLN A 39 5.18 -2.49 -3.81
N VAL A 40 6.29 -3.10 -3.44
CA VAL A 40 7.11 -2.66 -2.31
C VAL A 40 8.27 -1.87 -2.88
N ARG A 41 8.39 -0.60 -2.52
CA ARG A 41 9.42 0.29 -3.08
C ARG A 41 10.00 1.18 -2.00
N ASP A 42 11.30 1.44 -2.09
CA ASP A 42 11.90 2.53 -1.33
C ASP A 42 11.20 3.82 -1.76
N TYR A 43 10.95 4.72 -0.80
CA TYR A 43 10.19 5.93 -1.09
C TYR A 43 10.81 6.77 -2.20
N LYS A 44 12.12 6.72 -2.37
CA LYS A 44 12.83 7.45 -3.42
C LYS A 44 12.57 6.89 -4.82
N LEU A 45 12.09 5.64 -4.89
CA LEU A 45 11.84 4.95 -6.16
C LEU A 45 10.36 4.85 -6.51
N LEU A 46 9.51 5.53 -5.78
CA LEU A 46 8.08 5.58 -6.11
C LEU A 46 7.86 6.36 -7.41
N PRO A 47 6.78 6.07 -8.14
CA PRO A 47 6.44 6.86 -9.32
C PRO A 47 6.36 8.35 -8.99
N GLU A 48 6.78 9.18 -9.93
CA GLU A 48 6.84 10.63 -9.72
C GLU A 48 5.50 11.22 -9.31
N PHE A 49 4.41 10.76 -9.91
CA PHE A 49 3.09 11.32 -9.60
C PHE A 49 2.70 11.09 -8.13
N ILE A 50 3.21 10.04 -7.52
CA ILE A 50 2.99 9.79 -6.09
C ILE A 50 3.89 10.71 -5.26
N ARG A 51 5.15 10.84 -5.63
CA ARG A 51 6.11 11.67 -4.89
C ARG A 51 5.75 13.15 -4.93
N VAL A 52 5.09 13.59 -6.00
CA VAL A 52 4.64 14.97 -6.13
C VAL A 52 3.44 15.25 -5.23
N ASP A 53 2.51 14.29 -5.14
CA ASP A 53 1.29 14.49 -4.37
C ASP A 53 1.44 14.22 -2.87
N LEU A 54 2.40 13.38 -2.50
CA LEU A 54 2.57 12.96 -1.10
C LEU A 54 3.96 13.29 -0.58
N VAL A 55 4.00 13.97 0.56
CA VAL A 55 5.24 14.19 1.30
C VAL A 55 5.35 13.06 2.32
N LEU A 56 6.26 12.11 2.06
CA LEU A 56 6.43 10.95 2.90
C LEU A 56 7.50 11.21 3.95
N THR A 57 7.10 11.24 5.20
CA THR A 57 8.00 11.48 6.34
C THR A 57 8.07 10.31 7.30
N ASP A 58 7.06 9.45 7.30
CA ASP A 58 6.98 8.31 8.21
C ASP A 58 6.81 7.02 7.42
N PHE A 59 7.40 5.94 7.93
CA PHE A 59 7.39 4.66 7.24
C PHE A 59 7.05 3.52 8.20
N PRO A 60 6.36 2.47 7.72
CA PRO A 60 5.88 2.30 6.34
C PRO A 60 4.66 3.18 6.04
N THR A 61 4.46 3.49 4.76
CA THR A 61 3.24 4.15 4.29
C THR A 61 2.60 3.30 3.21
N LEU A 62 1.31 3.02 3.36
CA LEU A 62 0.52 2.33 2.35
C LEU A 62 -0.20 3.36 1.49
N ILE A 63 -0.12 3.19 0.17
CA ILE A 63 -0.74 4.11 -0.79
C ILE A 63 -1.65 3.28 -1.69
N PHE A 64 -2.93 3.57 -1.65
CA PHE A 64 -3.95 2.83 -2.38
C PHE A 64 -4.33 3.59 -3.64
N LEU A 65 -4.16 2.94 -4.80
CA LEU A 65 -4.40 3.54 -6.10
C LEU A 65 -5.47 2.77 -6.86
N GLU A 66 -6.33 3.51 -7.53
CA GLU A 66 -7.28 2.93 -8.47
C GLU A 66 -7.18 3.72 -9.77
N ASN A 67 -6.81 3.02 -10.85
CA ASN A 67 -6.60 3.65 -12.16
C ASN A 67 -5.61 4.82 -12.10
N ASN A 68 -4.52 4.63 -11.33
CA ASN A 68 -3.45 5.61 -11.12
C ASN A 68 -3.88 6.89 -10.37
N VAL A 69 -5.01 6.82 -9.68
CA VAL A 69 -5.48 7.90 -8.80
C VAL A 69 -5.31 7.45 -7.36
N ILE A 70 -4.68 8.29 -6.54
CA ILE A 70 -4.50 7.99 -5.12
C ILE A 70 -5.86 8.12 -4.42
N LYS A 71 -6.35 7.00 -3.88
CA LYS A 71 -7.64 6.97 -3.17
C LYS A 71 -7.47 7.14 -1.68
N TYR A 72 -6.35 6.67 -1.14
CA TYR A 72 -6.13 6.69 0.31
C TYR A 72 -4.66 6.44 0.59
N ASN A 73 -4.17 6.97 1.68
CA ASN A 73 -2.84 6.62 2.16
C ASN A 73 -2.86 6.62 3.70
N VAL A 74 -2.03 5.77 4.28
CA VAL A 74 -1.98 5.63 5.73
C VAL A 74 -0.56 5.22 6.13
N THR A 75 -0.05 5.81 7.20
CA THR A 75 1.29 5.53 7.72
C THR A 75 1.22 4.61 8.92
N GLY A 76 2.33 3.90 9.16
CA GLY A 76 2.49 3.04 10.32
C GLY A 76 2.09 1.61 10.06
N THR A 77 2.35 0.76 11.07
CA THR A 77 1.97 -0.64 11.02
C THR A 77 0.52 -0.81 11.47
N MET A 78 -0.10 -1.86 10.98
CA MET A 78 -1.45 -2.20 11.40
C MET A 78 -1.62 -3.72 11.32
N SER A 79 -2.64 -4.23 12.00
CA SER A 79 -2.96 -5.66 11.94
C SER A 79 -3.55 -6.02 10.57
N ALA A 80 -3.51 -7.30 10.24
CA ALA A 80 -4.18 -7.81 9.03
C ALA A 80 -5.67 -7.48 9.05
N LYS A 81 -6.28 -7.55 10.21
CA LYS A 81 -7.71 -7.24 10.36
C LYS A 81 -7.99 -5.78 10.00
N LYS A 82 -7.18 -4.85 10.49
CA LYS A 82 -7.36 -3.42 10.18
C LYS A 82 -7.15 -3.16 8.70
N LEU A 83 -6.11 -3.76 8.11
CA LEU A 83 -5.84 -3.62 6.69
C LEU A 83 -7.01 -4.16 5.87
N GLN A 84 -7.57 -5.31 6.26
CA GLN A 84 -8.71 -5.90 5.57
C GLN A 84 -9.94 -4.97 5.63
N GLU A 85 -10.16 -4.28 6.74
CA GLU A 85 -11.24 -3.30 6.87
C GLU A 85 -11.06 -2.14 5.88
N ILE A 86 -9.85 -1.63 5.74
CA ILE A 86 -9.56 -0.56 4.79
C ILE A 86 -9.80 -1.02 3.36
N ILE A 87 -9.33 -2.22 3.03
CA ILE A 87 -9.49 -2.80 1.70
C ILE A 87 -10.98 -2.95 1.36
N LYS A 88 -11.77 -3.39 2.31
CA LYS A 88 -13.21 -3.53 2.14
C LYS A 88 -13.88 -2.16 1.94
N ASP A 89 -13.50 -1.18 2.76
CA ASP A 89 -14.08 0.16 2.68
C ASP A 89 -13.75 0.84 1.36
N LEU A 90 -12.59 0.55 0.79
CA LEU A 90 -12.17 1.10 -0.50
C LEU A 90 -12.66 0.27 -1.69
N HIS A 91 -13.34 -0.85 -1.43
CA HIS A 91 -13.79 -1.79 -2.46
C HIS A 91 -12.64 -2.37 -3.28
N PHE A 92 -11.53 -2.68 -2.62
CA PHE A 92 -10.38 -3.33 -3.24
C PHE A 92 -10.47 -4.85 -3.19
N ASN A 93 -11.42 -5.38 -2.42
CA ASN A 93 -11.63 -6.83 -2.31
C ASN A 93 -12.46 -7.40 -3.46
#